data_e53d1761afe5b6724611657d0a949ef3
#
_entry.id   e53d1761afe5b6724611657d0a949ef3
#
_cell.length_a   1.000
_cell.length_b   1.000
_cell.length_c   1.000
_cell.angle_alpha   90.00
_cell.angle_beta   90.00
_cell.angle_gamma   90.00
#
_symmetry.space_group_name_H-M   'P 1'
#
loop_
_entity.id
_entity.type
_entity.pdbx_description
1 polymer ?
#
loop_
_entity_poly.entity_id
_entity_poly.type
_entity_poly.pdbx_seq_one_letter_code
_entity_poly.pdbx_strand_id
1 'polypeptide(L)'
;MDLWDEFYPNSEDLNRAKREHLEDILKILPWIAQIDSFQHWVYTHPSHSVAERSKKWVELSVDFGTGLVDWTGYEDIQGSSWQRQLHLFEVPFYYIEYGIAQLGALGVWMNSKLNQHSALENYKKALSLGYAKSMPEIYQAAGVPFDFSEKRLEILVSEIKGYLEKLN
;
A
#
# COMPACT_ATOMS: atom_id res chain seq x y z
N MET A 1 -13.28 -9.68 -3.75
CA MET A 1 -14.53 -8.96 -3.44
C MET A 1 -15.75 -9.49 -4.20
N ASP A 2 -15.61 -10.23 -5.28
CA ASP A 2 -16.74 -10.68 -6.11
C ASP A 2 -17.58 -11.80 -5.48
N LEU A 3 -17.03 -12.49 -4.47
CA LEU A 3 -17.73 -13.53 -3.70
C LEU A 3 -18.13 -13.06 -2.29
N TRP A 4 -18.04 -11.75 -2.01
CA TRP A 4 -18.34 -11.24 -0.67
C TRP A 4 -19.83 -11.22 -0.35
N ASP A 5 -20.70 -11.28 -1.35
CA ASP A 5 -22.14 -11.46 -1.21
C ASP A 5 -22.52 -12.80 -0.52
N GLU A 6 -21.66 -13.82 -0.61
CA GLU A 6 -21.80 -15.05 0.15
C GLU A 6 -21.65 -14.85 1.68
N PHE A 7 -20.85 -13.84 2.08
CA PHE A 7 -20.57 -13.53 3.49
C PHE A 7 -21.40 -12.35 4.02
N TYR A 8 -21.82 -11.45 3.14
CA TYR A 8 -22.61 -10.27 3.45
C TYR A 8 -23.94 -10.29 2.69
N PRO A 9 -24.99 -10.97 3.23
CA PRO A 9 -26.28 -11.08 2.54
C PRO A 9 -27.04 -9.75 2.48
N ASN A 10 -26.71 -8.78 3.35
CA ASN A 10 -27.25 -7.42 3.32
C ASN A 10 -26.41 -6.56 2.38
N SER A 11 -27.04 -5.89 1.41
CA SER A 11 -26.36 -5.08 0.42
C SER A 11 -25.63 -3.85 1.00
N GLU A 12 -26.16 -3.25 2.07
CA GLU A 12 -25.55 -2.11 2.75
C GLU A 12 -24.26 -2.55 3.45
N ASP A 13 -24.30 -3.67 4.19
CA ASP A 13 -23.12 -4.25 4.83
C ASP A 13 -22.06 -4.68 3.81
N LEU A 14 -22.48 -5.27 2.70
CA LEU A 14 -21.60 -5.65 1.59
C LEU A 14 -20.89 -4.43 0.99
N ASN A 15 -21.64 -3.37 0.70
CA ASN A 15 -21.07 -2.14 0.13
C ASN A 15 -20.14 -1.45 1.13
N ARG A 16 -20.49 -1.42 2.43
CA ARG A 16 -19.62 -0.89 3.48
C ARG A 16 -18.31 -1.67 3.57
N ALA A 17 -18.36 -3.00 3.63
CA ALA A 17 -17.18 -3.84 3.69
C ALA A 17 -16.25 -3.64 2.46
N LYS A 18 -16.81 -3.59 1.25
CA LYS A 18 -16.06 -3.32 0.02
C LYS A 18 -15.42 -1.94 0.04
N ARG A 19 -16.15 -0.92 0.51
CA ARG A 19 -15.66 0.46 0.66
C ARG A 19 -14.49 0.52 1.63
N GLU A 20 -14.67 0.02 2.86
CA GLU A 20 -13.65 0.01 3.90
C GLU A 20 -12.36 -0.66 3.40
N HIS A 21 -12.47 -1.81 2.75
CA HIS A 21 -11.32 -2.52 2.20
C HIS A 21 -10.54 -1.70 1.17
N LEU A 22 -11.22 -1.04 0.24
CA LEU A 22 -10.56 -0.23 -0.79
C LEU A 22 -9.98 1.07 -0.23
N GLU A 23 -10.68 1.69 0.72
CA GLU A 23 -10.18 2.87 1.42
C GLU A 23 -8.94 2.55 2.26
N ASP A 24 -8.89 1.38 2.89
CA ASP A 24 -7.72 0.94 3.64
C ASP A 24 -6.50 0.71 2.74
N ILE A 25 -6.70 0.22 1.52
CA ILE A 25 -5.63 0.14 0.52
C ILE A 25 -5.10 1.55 0.18
N LEU A 26 -6.00 2.52 -0.03
CA LEU A 26 -5.59 3.90 -0.33
C LEU A 26 -4.88 4.57 0.86
N LYS A 27 -5.20 4.19 2.09
CA LYS A 27 -4.55 4.72 3.31
C LYS A 27 -3.19 4.08 3.57
N ILE A 28 -3.07 2.77 3.33
CA ILE A 28 -1.83 2.04 3.66
C ILE A 28 -0.68 2.36 2.71
N LEU A 29 -0.93 2.65 1.44
CA LEU A 29 0.13 2.92 0.47
C LEU A 29 0.96 4.17 0.81
N PRO A 30 0.37 5.34 1.12
CA PRO A 30 1.13 6.51 1.57
C PRO A 30 1.87 6.25 2.89
N TRP A 31 1.27 5.51 3.82
CA TRP A 31 1.94 5.12 5.06
C TRP A 31 3.20 4.29 4.82
N ILE A 32 3.14 3.31 3.91
CA ILE A 32 4.30 2.51 3.51
C ILE A 32 5.38 3.41 2.90
N ALA A 33 5.00 4.32 2.01
CA ALA A 33 5.92 5.26 1.38
C ALA A 33 6.59 6.20 2.41
N GLN A 34 5.86 6.65 3.42
CA GLN A 34 6.39 7.45 4.53
C GLN A 34 7.45 6.67 5.32
N ILE A 35 7.15 5.42 5.71
CA ILE A 35 8.09 4.56 6.44
C ILE A 35 9.37 4.32 5.63
N ASP A 36 9.25 3.97 4.37
CA ASP A 36 10.38 3.70 3.49
C ASP A 36 11.22 4.96 3.26
N SER A 37 10.59 6.09 2.97
CA SER A 37 11.27 7.38 2.79
C SER A 37 12.00 7.83 4.07
N PHE A 38 11.40 7.61 5.25
CA PHE A 38 12.03 7.89 6.53
C PHE A 38 13.27 7.04 6.74
N GLN A 39 13.18 5.75 6.45
CA GLN A 39 14.29 4.83 6.59
C GLN A 39 15.44 5.18 5.65
N HIS A 40 15.16 5.49 4.38
CA HIS A 40 16.16 6.00 3.43
C HIS A 40 16.85 7.26 3.95
N TRP A 41 16.08 8.21 4.48
CA TRP A 41 16.66 9.43 5.03
C TRP A 41 17.58 9.15 6.21
N VAL A 42 17.15 8.31 7.16
CA VAL A 42 17.96 7.93 8.34
C VAL A 42 19.31 7.34 7.93
N TYR A 43 19.33 6.43 6.97
CA TYR A 43 20.55 5.73 6.53
C TYR A 43 21.46 6.62 5.66
N THR A 44 20.90 7.58 4.93
CA THR A 44 21.70 8.52 4.12
C THR A 44 22.22 9.73 4.91
N HIS A 45 21.75 9.93 6.15
CA HIS A 45 22.17 11.00 7.05
C HIS A 45 22.67 10.42 8.39
N PRO A 46 23.74 9.62 8.42
CA PRO A 46 24.15 8.87 9.62
C PRO A 46 24.54 9.73 10.83
N SER A 47 24.82 11.02 10.60
CA SER A 47 25.23 11.98 11.66
C SER A 47 24.05 12.80 12.19
N HIS A 48 22.82 12.50 11.79
CA HIS A 48 21.64 13.24 12.24
C HIS A 48 21.44 13.12 13.77
N SER A 49 20.99 14.19 14.39
CA SER A 49 20.54 14.24 15.78
C SER A 49 19.13 13.64 15.94
N VAL A 50 18.75 13.36 17.19
CA VAL A 50 17.37 12.92 17.51
C VAL A 50 16.34 13.99 17.07
N ALA A 51 16.65 15.27 17.27
CA ALA A 51 15.77 16.36 16.88
C ALA A 51 15.55 16.43 15.37
N GLU A 52 16.62 16.29 14.58
CA GLU A 52 16.52 16.25 13.11
C GLU A 52 15.72 15.05 12.63
N ARG A 53 15.88 13.91 13.28
CA ARG A 53 15.10 12.70 12.96
C ARG A 53 13.61 12.91 13.22
N SER A 54 13.24 13.46 14.37
CA SER A 54 11.84 13.78 14.70
C SER A 54 11.26 14.80 13.74
N LYS A 55 12.03 15.84 13.40
CA LYS A 55 11.62 16.84 12.41
C LYS A 55 11.37 16.20 11.04
N LYS A 56 12.29 15.34 10.56
CA LYS A 56 12.14 14.66 9.27
C LYS A 56 10.91 13.76 9.24
N TRP A 57 10.63 13.07 10.33
CA TRP A 57 9.41 12.27 10.43
C TRP A 57 8.15 13.11 10.29
N VAL A 58 8.10 14.27 10.96
CA VAL A 58 6.95 15.20 10.85
C VAL A 58 6.81 15.75 9.43
N GLU A 59 7.91 16.14 8.78
CA GLU A 59 7.89 16.58 7.38
C GLU A 59 7.26 15.52 6.46
N LEU A 60 7.72 14.27 6.57
CA LEU A 60 7.16 13.16 5.79
C LEU A 60 5.70 12.86 6.15
N SER A 61 5.31 13.07 7.42
CA SER A 61 3.90 12.94 7.82
C SER A 61 3.00 14.00 7.19
N VAL A 62 3.54 15.16 6.83
CA VAL A 62 2.81 16.19 6.06
C VAL A 62 2.74 15.79 4.58
N ASP A 63 3.85 15.30 4.01
CA ASP A 63 3.93 14.94 2.59
C ASP A 63 3.01 13.75 2.23
N PHE A 64 2.96 12.73 3.10
CA PHE A 64 2.22 11.49 2.87
C PHE A 64 0.90 11.40 3.65
N GLY A 65 0.65 12.32 4.58
CA GLY A 65 -0.54 12.32 5.42
C GLY A 65 -1.74 13.00 4.77
N THR A 66 -2.89 12.88 5.44
CA THR A 66 -4.15 13.51 4.98
C THR A 66 -4.28 14.97 5.41
N GLY A 67 -3.47 15.44 6.34
CA GLY A 67 -3.60 16.77 6.95
C GLY A 67 -4.82 16.96 7.84
N LEU A 68 -5.57 15.89 8.13
CA LEU A 68 -6.83 15.97 8.91
C LEU A 68 -6.62 15.93 10.42
N VAL A 69 -5.43 15.52 10.88
CA VAL A 69 -5.14 15.39 12.31
C VAL A 69 -4.54 16.70 12.81
N ASP A 70 -5.18 17.30 13.79
CA ASP A 70 -4.61 18.46 14.53
C ASP A 70 -3.64 17.95 15.61
N TRP A 71 -2.37 18.27 15.44
CA TRP A 71 -1.29 17.90 16.36
C TRP A 71 -0.95 19.01 17.36
N THR A 72 -1.73 20.10 17.42
CA THR A 72 -1.48 21.22 18.32
C THR A 72 -1.42 20.74 19.78
N GLY A 73 -0.29 20.97 20.44
CA GLY A 73 0.00 20.50 21.81
C GLY A 73 0.45 19.05 21.92
N TYR A 74 0.62 18.34 20.78
CA TYR A 74 1.08 16.95 20.71
C TYR A 74 2.26 16.78 19.74
N GLU A 75 3.01 17.84 19.48
CA GLU A 75 4.11 17.89 18.50
C GLU A 75 5.21 16.89 18.85
N ASP A 76 5.54 16.74 20.14
CA ASP A 76 6.53 15.76 20.61
C ASP A 76 6.07 14.32 20.37
N ILE A 77 4.78 14.06 20.55
CA ILE A 77 4.19 12.73 20.29
C ILE A 77 4.21 12.44 18.79
N GLN A 78 3.84 13.42 17.97
CA GLN A 78 3.95 13.30 16.52
C GLN A 78 5.39 12.98 16.09
N GLY A 79 6.36 13.79 16.57
CA GLY A 79 7.77 13.65 16.22
C GLY A 79 8.41 12.32 16.66
N SER A 80 7.86 11.67 17.68
CA SER A 80 8.34 10.38 18.20
C SER A 80 7.53 9.17 17.71
N SER A 81 6.43 9.38 17.00
CA SER A 81 5.48 8.32 16.64
C SER A 81 6.06 7.24 15.70
N TRP A 82 7.17 7.50 14.99
CA TRP A 82 7.89 6.50 14.21
C TRP A 82 8.41 5.35 15.06
N GLN A 83 8.68 5.57 16.36
CA GLN A 83 9.23 4.57 17.27
C GLN A 83 8.30 3.38 17.50
N ARG A 84 7.01 3.52 17.26
CA ARG A 84 6.04 2.41 17.34
C ARG A 84 6.14 1.43 16.17
N GLN A 85 6.85 1.82 15.10
CA GLN A 85 7.00 1.00 13.89
C GLN A 85 8.18 0.04 14.05
N LEU A 86 7.91 -1.15 14.56
CA LEU A 86 8.92 -2.16 14.92
C LEU A 86 9.82 -2.55 13.73
N HIS A 87 9.28 -2.56 12.53
CA HIS A 87 10.02 -2.88 11.30
C HIS A 87 11.24 -1.99 11.05
N LEU A 88 11.21 -0.74 11.51
CA LEU A 88 12.36 0.17 11.38
C LEU A 88 13.58 -0.29 12.17
N PHE A 89 13.37 -1.12 13.20
CA PHE A 89 14.43 -1.61 14.10
C PHE A 89 14.85 -3.04 13.79
N GLU A 90 13.90 -3.90 13.44
CA GLU A 90 14.14 -5.34 13.32
C GLU A 90 14.48 -5.77 11.90
N VAL A 91 13.85 -5.14 10.90
CA VAL A 91 13.93 -5.57 9.49
C VAL A 91 14.07 -4.36 8.57
N PRO A 92 15.26 -3.73 8.52
CA PRO A 92 15.51 -2.57 7.68
C PRO A 92 15.10 -2.77 6.22
N PHE A 93 14.43 -1.78 5.64
CA PHE A 93 13.96 -1.78 4.24
C PHE A 93 12.97 -2.90 3.88
N TYR A 94 12.39 -3.57 4.87
CA TYR A 94 11.40 -4.59 4.63
C TYR A 94 9.99 -3.99 4.34
N TYR A 95 9.68 -2.83 4.93
CA TYR A 95 8.30 -2.33 4.92
C TYR A 95 7.76 -2.02 3.52
N ILE A 96 8.62 -1.69 2.56
CA ILE A 96 8.25 -1.48 1.16
C ILE A 96 7.64 -2.72 0.50
N GLU A 97 7.96 -3.93 1.00
CA GLU A 97 7.42 -5.20 0.49
C GLU A 97 5.89 -5.24 0.56
N TYR A 98 5.30 -4.62 1.60
CA TYR A 98 3.83 -4.51 1.70
C TYR A 98 3.24 -3.66 0.58
N GLY A 99 3.93 -2.59 0.19
CA GLY A 99 3.53 -1.75 -0.95
C GLY A 99 3.63 -2.49 -2.28
N ILE A 100 4.75 -3.18 -2.49
CA ILE A 100 4.96 -4.03 -3.66
C ILE A 100 3.85 -5.07 -3.75
N ALA A 101 3.61 -5.83 -2.68
CA ALA A 101 2.58 -6.86 -2.64
C ALA A 101 1.17 -6.28 -2.91
N GLN A 102 0.84 -5.12 -2.31
CA GLN A 102 -0.47 -4.49 -2.48
C GLN A 102 -0.69 -4.00 -3.92
N LEU A 103 0.32 -3.42 -4.55
CA LEU A 103 0.24 -2.99 -5.95
C LEU A 103 0.12 -4.18 -6.91
N GLY A 104 0.81 -5.29 -6.60
CA GLY A 104 0.64 -6.56 -7.31
C GLY A 104 -0.78 -7.13 -7.19
N ALA A 105 -1.33 -7.14 -5.97
CA ALA A 105 -2.69 -7.60 -5.71
C ALA A 105 -3.73 -6.76 -6.46
N LEU A 106 -3.57 -5.44 -6.49
CA LEU A 106 -4.43 -4.54 -7.28
C LEU A 106 -4.34 -4.85 -8.78
N GLY A 107 -3.14 -5.11 -9.30
CA GLY A 107 -2.96 -5.49 -10.70
C GLY A 107 -3.68 -6.79 -11.05
N VAL A 108 -3.59 -7.82 -10.21
CA VAL A 108 -4.33 -9.08 -10.37
C VAL A 108 -5.84 -8.84 -10.29
N TRP A 109 -6.30 -8.03 -9.34
CA TRP A 109 -7.71 -7.68 -9.21
C TRP A 109 -8.25 -6.95 -10.45
N MET A 110 -7.52 -5.98 -11.00
CA MET A 110 -7.91 -5.31 -12.25
C MET A 110 -8.01 -6.31 -13.42
N ASN A 111 -7.03 -7.20 -13.56
CA ASN A 111 -7.06 -8.23 -14.58
C ASN A 111 -8.27 -9.16 -14.42
N SER A 112 -8.66 -9.47 -13.19
CA SER A 112 -9.84 -10.30 -12.91
C SER A 112 -11.15 -9.65 -13.35
N LYS A 113 -11.24 -8.32 -13.34
CA LYS A 113 -12.41 -7.59 -13.86
C LYS A 113 -12.52 -7.65 -15.39
N LEU A 114 -11.41 -7.81 -16.09
CA LEU A 114 -11.38 -7.98 -17.53
C LEU A 114 -11.67 -9.43 -17.92
N ASN A 115 -11.00 -10.39 -17.28
CA ASN A 115 -11.18 -11.81 -17.50
C ASN A 115 -10.75 -12.61 -16.26
N GLN A 116 -11.72 -13.02 -15.45
CA GLN A 116 -11.49 -13.72 -14.18
C GLN A 116 -10.74 -15.04 -14.37
N HIS A 117 -11.11 -15.85 -15.36
CA HIS A 117 -10.47 -17.15 -15.60
C HIS A 117 -8.98 -16.98 -15.94
N SER A 118 -8.67 -16.13 -16.89
CA SER A 118 -7.29 -15.84 -17.30
C SER A 118 -6.45 -15.24 -16.17
N ALA A 119 -7.01 -14.31 -15.41
CA ALA A 119 -6.32 -13.70 -14.26
C ALA A 119 -6.00 -14.74 -13.18
N LEU A 120 -6.93 -15.67 -12.90
CA LEU A 120 -6.71 -16.73 -11.92
C LEU A 120 -5.62 -17.71 -12.37
N GLU A 121 -5.63 -18.11 -13.63
CA GLU A 121 -4.59 -19.02 -14.17
C GLU A 121 -3.20 -18.36 -14.17
N ASN A 122 -3.10 -17.08 -14.55
CA ASN A 122 -1.86 -16.32 -14.47
C ASN A 122 -1.37 -16.18 -13.03
N TYR A 123 -2.27 -15.90 -12.09
CA TYR A 123 -1.94 -15.80 -10.67
C TYR A 123 -1.40 -17.13 -10.12
N LYS A 124 -2.08 -18.25 -10.41
CA LYS A 124 -1.59 -19.60 -10.02
C LYS A 124 -0.23 -19.91 -10.63
N LYS A 125 -0.03 -19.55 -11.91
CA LYS A 125 1.26 -19.69 -12.57
C LYS A 125 2.36 -18.91 -11.86
N ALA A 126 2.09 -17.65 -11.49
CA ALA A 126 3.04 -16.83 -10.72
C ALA A 126 3.37 -17.47 -9.37
N LEU A 127 2.35 -17.91 -8.61
CA LEU A 127 2.56 -18.62 -7.34
C LEU A 127 3.39 -19.88 -7.46
N SER A 128 3.23 -20.65 -8.55
CA SER A 128 3.98 -21.87 -8.78
C SER A 128 5.48 -21.66 -9.00
N LEU A 129 5.91 -20.44 -9.32
CA LEU A 129 7.32 -20.09 -9.49
C LEU A 129 8.07 -20.00 -8.15
N GLY A 130 7.38 -19.75 -7.05
CA GLY A 130 7.99 -19.57 -5.73
C GLY A 130 9.14 -18.57 -5.77
N TYR A 131 10.30 -18.96 -5.21
CA TYR A 131 11.52 -18.16 -5.24
C TYR A 131 12.47 -18.51 -6.41
N ALA A 132 11.99 -19.28 -7.41
CA ALA A 132 12.84 -19.69 -8.51
C ALA A 132 13.05 -18.60 -9.58
N LYS A 133 12.32 -17.51 -9.48
CA LYS A 133 12.34 -16.38 -10.43
C LYS A 133 12.43 -15.05 -9.69
N SER A 134 12.91 -14.02 -10.41
CA SER A 134 12.92 -12.64 -9.90
C SER A 134 11.51 -12.07 -9.77
N MET A 135 11.33 -11.07 -8.91
CA MET A 135 10.03 -10.40 -8.73
C MET A 135 9.42 -9.86 -10.04
N PRO A 136 10.19 -9.20 -10.95
CA PRO A 136 9.64 -8.81 -12.25
C PRO A 136 9.12 -9.97 -13.09
N GLU A 137 9.82 -11.12 -13.08
CA GLU A 137 9.37 -12.32 -13.81
C GLU A 137 8.10 -12.94 -13.19
N ILE A 138 7.98 -12.93 -11.85
CA ILE A 138 6.80 -13.40 -11.13
C ILE A 138 5.60 -12.49 -11.45
N TYR A 139 5.78 -11.17 -11.42
CA TYR A 139 4.74 -10.22 -11.79
C TYR A 139 4.30 -10.40 -13.26
N GLN A 140 5.27 -10.56 -14.16
CA GLN A 140 4.97 -10.84 -15.56
C GLN A 140 4.16 -12.14 -15.73
N ALA A 141 4.49 -13.19 -14.98
CA ALA A 141 3.73 -14.45 -15.00
C ALA A 141 2.30 -14.25 -14.49
N ALA A 142 2.07 -13.35 -13.54
CA ALA A 142 0.75 -12.94 -13.07
C ALA A 142 -0.01 -12.04 -14.06
N GLY A 143 0.64 -11.62 -15.15
CA GLY A 143 0.08 -10.65 -16.10
C GLY A 143 0.04 -9.23 -15.56
N VAL A 144 0.89 -8.90 -14.58
CA VAL A 144 0.95 -7.58 -13.92
C VAL A 144 2.31 -6.96 -14.22
N PRO A 145 2.40 -5.69 -14.65
CA PRO A 145 3.68 -5.01 -14.80
C PRO A 145 4.32 -4.78 -13.43
N PHE A 146 5.62 -5.02 -13.31
CA PHE A 146 6.44 -4.62 -12.17
C PHE A 146 6.84 -3.15 -12.38
N ASP A 147 5.90 -2.25 -12.14
CA ASP A 147 6.00 -0.83 -12.42
C ASP A 147 5.39 -0.03 -11.26
N PHE A 148 6.16 0.87 -10.68
CA PHE A 148 5.80 1.74 -9.57
C PHE A 148 5.86 3.23 -9.96
N SER A 149 5.80 3.51 -11.25
CA SER A 149 5.77 4.88 -11.77
C SER A 149 4.49 5.61 -11.34
N GLU A 150 4.57 6.94 -11.29
CA GLU A 150 3.42 7.82 -11.02
C GLU A 150 2.23 7.48 -11.94
N LYS A 151 2.49 7.31 -13.24
CA LYS A 151 1.47 6.93 -14.21
C LYS A 151 0.78 5.61 -13.86
N ARG A 152 1.53 4.62 -13.36
CA ARG A 152 0.95 3.34 -12.94
C ARG A 152 0.09 3.51 -11.69
N LEU A 153 0.56 4.28 -10.72
CA LEU A 153 -0.19 4.60 -9.51
C LEU A 153 -1.48 5.35 -9.82
N GLU A 154 -1.45 6.34 -10.72
CA GLU A 154 -2.65 7.05 -11.18
C GLU A 154 -3.71 6.11 -11.75
N ILE A 155 -3.30 5.14 -12.59
CA ILE A 155 -4.21 4.15 -13.15
C ILE A 155 -4.87 3.33 -12.03
N LEU A 156 -4.07 2.79 -11.09
CA LEU A 156 -4.57 1.97 -10.00
C LEU A 156 -5.53 2.75 -9.08
N VAL A 157 -5.18 3.97 -8.72
CA VAL A 157 -6.01 4.85 -7.89
C VAL A 157 -7.30 5.24 -8.60
N SER A 158 -7.25 5.54 -9.90
CA SER A 158 -8.44 5.87 -10.70
C SER A 158 -9.42 4.71 -10.76
N GLU A 159 -8.94 3.48 -10.93
CA GLU A 159 -9.77 2.27 -10.91
C GLU A 159 -10.44 2.06 -9.55
N ILE A 160 -9.70 2.24 -8.45
CA ILE A 160 -10.28 2.15 -7.09
C ILE A 160 -11.36 3.21 -6.90
N LYS A 161 -11.09 4.47 -7.26
CA LYS A 161 -12.06 5.57 -7.17
C LYS A 161 -13.33 5.28 -7.96
N GLY A 162 -13.18 4.85 -9.21
CA GLY A 162 -14.32 4.51 -10.06
C GLY A 162 -15.13 3.32 -9.54
N TYR A 163 -14.51 2.42 -8.76
CA TYR A 163 -15.24 1.36 -8.09
C TYR A 163 -15.98 1.87 -6.83
N LEU A 164 -15.33 2.70 -6.03
CA LEU A 164 -15.93 3.32 -4.84
C LEU A 164 -17.17 4.16 -5.17
N GLU A 165 -17.16 4.88 -6.29
CA GLU A 165 -18.29 5.68 -6.76
C GLU A 165 -19.52 4.82 -7.07
N LYS A 166 -19.32 3.57 -7.48
CA LYS A 166 -20.42 2.61 -7.79
C LYS A 166 -21.00 1.94 -6.55
N LEU A 167 -20.36 2.08 -5.39
CA LEU A 167 -20.82 1.54 -4.12
C LEU A 167 -21.74 2.51 -3.34
N ASN A 168 -22.04 3.66 -3.91
CA ASN A 168 -22.96 4.66 -3.34
C ASN A 168 -24.41 4.33 -3.63
#